data_0538bae1819fd900304326ac156d338e
#
_entry.id   0538bae1819fd900304326ac156d338e
#
_cell.length_a   1.000
_cell.length_b   1.000
_cell.length_c   1.000
_cell.angle_alpha   90.00
_cell.angle_beta   90.00
_cell.angle_gamma   90.00
#
_symmetry.space_group_name_H-M   'P 1'
#
loop_
_entity.id
_entity.type
_entity.pdbx_description
1 polymer ?
#
loop_
_entity_poly.entity_id
_entity_poly.type
_entity_poly.pdbx_seq_one_letter_code
_entity_poly.pdbx_strand_id
1 'polypeptide(L)'
;MKNAPKDSATGNSGLTLSPADLVNEYLRILMIADPAGVKHFVSPDLRIRFTGNRAMRSPADCSAFNANRYRWVKKKIEKTELVSNDSDAATVVYSLGTLYGEWPDGTPFKGNRYVDRYVVSHGLITEMDVWNDSAEWLMVLAGLVKL
;
A
#
# COMPACT_ATOMS: atom_id res chain seq x y z
N MET A 1 26.73 47.35 -29.10
CA MET A 1 25.47 46.77 -28.63
C MET A 1 25.54 45.26 -28.76
N LYS A 2 25.72 44.56 -27.63
CA LYS A 2 25.79 43.10 -27.60
C LYS A 2 24.56 42.56 -26.86
N ASN A 3 23.70 41.86 -27.57
CA ASN A 3 22.55 41.16 -27.00
C ASN A 3 23.05 39.93 -26.24
N ALA A 4 22.73 39.88 -24.94
CA ALA A 4 22.89 38.68 -24.15
C ALA A 4 21.72 37.70 -24.43
N PRO A 5 21.94 36.38 -24.52
CA PRO A 5 20.87 35.42 -24.65
C PRO A 5 20.17 35.21 -23.30
N LYS A 6 18.84 35.20 -23.34
CA LYS A 6 18.00 34.84 -22.20
C LYS A 6 18.13 33.33 -22.01
N ASP A 7 18.70 32.92 -20.89
CA ASP A 7 18.59 31.54 -20.40
C ASP A 7 17.14 31.25 -20.06
N SER A 8 16.52 30.41 -20.88
CA SER A 8 15.25 29.76 -20.54
C SER A 8 15.52 28.65 -19.55
N ALA A 9 15.30 28.92 -18.28
CA ALA A 9 15.22 27.89 -17.26
C ALA A 9 14.04 26.97 -17.60
N THR A 10 14.33 25.80 -18.17
CA THR A 10 13.39 24.69 -18.26
C THR A 10 13.12 24.19 -16.85
N GLY A 11 12.03 24.69 -16.26
CA GLY A 11 11.48 24.15 -15.02
C GLY A 11 11.06 22.71 -15.27
N ASN A 12 11.80 21.78 -14.70
CA ASN A 12 11.40 20.39 -14.59
C ASN A 12 10.23 20.35 -13.60
N SER A 13 9.00 20.51 -14.11
CA SER A 13 7.79 20.27 -13.34
C SER A 13 7.67 18.76 -13.12
N GLY A 14 8.33 18.27 -12.07
CA GLY A 14 8.12 16.91 -11.58
C GLY A 14 6.63 16.74 -11.34
N LEU A 15 5.97 15.89 -12.15
CA LEU A 15 4.57 15.55 -12.00
C LEU A 15 4.37 14.94 -10.60
N THR A 16 3.74 15.70 -9.72
CA THR A 16 3.34 15.21 -8.40
C THR A 16 2.22 14.20 -8.60
N LEU A 17 2.40 12.97 -8.10
CA LEU A 17 1.37 11.93 -8.16
C LEU A 17 0.12 12.36 -7.40
N SER A 18 -1.06 12.07 -7.94
CA SER A 18 -2.30 12.16 -7.18
C SER A 18 -2.26 11.21 -5.98
N PRO A 19 -3.00 11.46 -4.90
CA PRO A 19 -3.05 10.53 -3.77
C PRO A 19 -3.40 9.09 -4.16
N ALA A 20 -4.32 8.89 -5.10
CA ALA A 20 -4.67 7.58 -5.61
C ALA A 20 -3.52 6.93 -6.39
N ASP A 21 -2.86 7.67 -7.29
CA ASP A 21 -1.72 7.16 -8.05
C ASP A 21 -0.53 6.84 -7.15
N LEU A 22 -0.30 7.66 -6.13
CA LEU A 22 0.75 7.43 -5.13
C LEU A 22 0.53 6.10 -4.40
N VAL A 23 -0.68 5.85 -3.92
CA VAL A 23 -1.03 4.58 -3.24
C VAL A 23 -0.93 3.39 -4.19
N ASN A 24 -1.42 3.51 -5.42
CA ASN A 24 -1.35 2.45 -6.40
C ASN A 24 0.10 2.11 -6.78
N GLU A 25 0.96 3.12 -6.95
CA GLU A 25 2.37 2.91 -7.24
C GLU A 25 3.12 2.30 -6.04
N TYR A 26 2.84 2.77 -4.83
CA TYR A 26 3.33 2.16 -3.59
C TYR A 26 3.01 0.66 -3.54
N LEU A 27 1.75 0.29 -3.78
CA LEU A 27 1.32 -1.11 -3.78
C LEU A 27 1.96 -1.92 -4.90
N ARG A 28 2.11 -1.35 -6.09
CA ARG A 28 2.77 -2.00 -7.22
C ARG A 28 4.21 -2.40 -6.89
N ILE A 29 4.96 -1.49 -6.27
CA ILE A 29 6.37 -1.75 -5.88
C ILE A 29 6.44 -2.80 -4.77
N LEU A 30 5.54 -2.77 -3.79
CA LEU A 30 5.48 -3.80 -2.75
C LEU A 30 5.18 -5.19 -3.29
N MET A 31 4.38 -5.31 -4.36
CA MET A 31 4.08 -6.60 -4.99
C MET A 31 5.27 -7.25 -5.69
N ILE A 32 6.32 -6.52 -6.00
CA ILE A 32 7.58 -7.06 -6.51
C ILE A 32 8.61 -7.29 -5.39
N ALA A 33 8.14 -7.32 -4.14
CA ALA A 33 8.93 -7.58 -2.94
C ALA A 33 10.11 -6.61 -2.72
N ASP A 34 9.89 -5.33 -3.01
CA ASP A 34 10.87 -4.26 -2.77
C ASP A 34 10.40 -3.28 -1.67
N PRO A 35 10.50 -3.64 -0.38
CA PRO A 35 10.11 -2.74 0.70
C PRO A 35 11.05 -1.53 0.85
N ALA A 36 12.27 -1.59 0.32
CA ALA A 36 13.19 -0.46 0.31
C ALA A 36 12.80 0.59 -0.75
N GLY A 37 12.27 0.14 -1.89
CA GLY A 37 11.84 0.99 -3.00
C GLY A 37 10.64 1.88 -2.68
N VAL A 38 9.93 1.61 -1.58
CA VAL A 38 8.75 2.40 -1.18
C VAL A 38 9.02 3.45 -0.10
N LYS A 39 10.24 3.55 0.40
CA LYS A 39 10.58 4.50 1.49
C LYS A 39 10.23 5.95 1.16
N HIS A 40 10.36 6.36 -0.09
CA HIS A 40 10.10 7.73 -0.51
C HIS A 40 8.61 8.07 -0.63
N PHE A 41 7.71 7.08 -0.53
CA PHE A 41 6.27 7.28 -0.52
C PHE A 41 5.68 7.47 0.87
N VAL A 42 6.46 7.19 1.93
CA VAL A 42 5.96 7.16 3.30
C VAL A 42 6.61 8.19 4.18
N SER A 43 5.83 8.73 5.13
CA SER A 43 6.35 9.65 6.13
C SER A 43 7.32 8.95 7.08
N PRO A 44 8.36 9.64 7.60
CA PRO A 44 9.19 9.13 8.69
C PRO A 44 8.39 8.75 9.94
N ASP A 45 7.26 9.41 10.17
CA ASP A 45 6.37 9.17 11.31
C ASP A 45 5.17 8.29 10.95
N LEU A 46 5.32 7.45 9.92
CA LEU A 46 4.28 6.55 9.45
C LEU A 46 3.70 5.70 10.58
N ARG A 47 2.38 5.71 10.67
CA ARG A 47 1.61 4.83 11.57
C ARG A 47 0.94 3.74 10.78
N ILE A 48 1.24 2.48 11.12
CA ILE A 48 0.63 1.32 10.48
C ILE A 48 -0.12 0.51 11.53
N ARG A 49 -1.37 0.20 11.22
CA ARG A 49 -2.16 -0.80 11.90
C ARG A 49 -2.46 -1.92 10.94
N PHE A 50 -1.84 -3.06 11.20
CA PHE A 50 -1.92 -4.22 10.34
C PHE A 50 -2.96 -5.23 10.84
N THR A 51 -3.22 -6.29 10.07
CA THR A 51 -4.22 -7.30 10.43
C THR A 51 -4.04 -7.81 11.87
N GLY A 52 -5.13 -8.05 12.57
CA GLY A 52 -5.11 -8.43 13.99
C GLY A 52 -4.71 -7.26 14.91
N ASN A 53 -4.92 -6.02 14.46
CA ASN A 53 -4.62 -4.80 15.21
C ASN A 53 -3.15 -4.62 15.62
N ARG A 54 -2.23 -5.17 14.81
CA ARG A 54 -0.79 -5.07 15.08
C ARG A 54 -0.25 -3.71 14.67
N ALA A 55 0.40 -3.03 15.61
CA ALA A 55 1.16 -1.82 15.31
C ALA A 55 2.49 -2.20 14.62
N MET A 56 2.76 -1.59 13.48
CA MET A 56 4.02 -1.75 12.75
C MET A 56 4.59 -0.37 12.45
N ARG A 57 5.90 -0.29 12.22
CA ARG A 57 6.63 0.98 12.07
C ARG A 57 7.06 1.26 10.64
N SER A 58 7.09 0.22 9.81
CA SER A 58 7.59 0.34 8.44
C SER A 58 6.93 -0.65 7.49
N PRO A 59 6.98 -0.39 6.18
CA PRO A 59 6.60 -1.37 5.16
C PRO A 59 7.41 -2.67 5.25
N ALA A 60 8.67 -2.59 5.70
CA ALA A 60 9.51 -3.76 5.90
C ALA A 60 8.96 -4.69 6.99
N ASP A 61 8.40 -4.13 8.08
CA ASP A 61 7.76 -4.91 9.14
C ASP A 61 6.55 -5.68 8.60
N CYS A 62 5.75 -5.03 7.73
CA CYS A 62 4.62 -5.67 7.07
C CYS A 62 5.06 -6.82 6.16
N SER A 63 6.13 -6.62 5.39
CA SER A 63 6.70 -7.64 4.51
C SER A 63 7.25 -8.82 5.31
N ALA A 64 7.95 -8.58 6.41
CA ALA A 64 8.46 -9.61 7.31
C ALA A 64 7.33 -10.44 7.94
N PHE A 65 6.24 -9.77 8.36
CA PHE A 65 5.06 -10.45 8.88
C PHE A 65 4.41 -11.34 7.81
N ASN A 66 4.25 -10.83 6.59
CA ASN A 66 3.65 -11.57 5.49
C ASN A 66 4.51 -12.76 5.06
N ALA A 67 5.84 -12.70 5.16
CA ALA A 67 6.74 -13.80 4.85
C ALA A 67 6.50 -15.07 5.71
N ASN A 68 5.89 -14.90 6.89
CA ASN A 68 5.49 -16.03 7.75
C ASN A 68 4.08 -16.56 7.45
N ARG A 69 3.26 -15.79 6.73
CA ARG A 69 1.86 -16.14 6.42
C ARG A 69 1.68 -16.70 5.01
N TYR A 70 2.54 -16.27 4.10
CA TYR A 70 2.46 -16.63 2.69
C TYR A 70 3.84 -17.04 2.19
N ARG A 71 3.88 -17.95 1.25
CA ARG A 71 5.07 -18.18 0.44
C ARG A 71 5.30 -16.97 -0.47
N TRP A 72 4.22 -16.44 -1.04
CA TRP A 72 4.14 -15.14 -1.70
C TRP A 72 2.68 -14.70 -1.76
N VAL A 73 2.45 -13.40 -1.83
CA VAL A 73 1.13 -12.79 -1.93
C VAL A 73 1.16 -11.55 -2.80
N LYS A 74 0.14 -11.38 -3.62
CA LYS A 74 -0.10 -10.19 -4.43
C LYS A 74 -1.54 -9.74 -4.31
N LYS A 75 -1.79 -8.49 -4.68
CA LYS A 75 -3.11 -7.87 -4.72
C LYS A 75 -3.62 -7.78 -6.14
N LYS A 76 -4.88 -8.14 -6.33
CA LYS A 76 -5.68 -7.70 -7.47
C LYS A 76 -6.46 -6.48 -7.01
N ILE A 77 -6.00 -5.29 -7.36
CA ILE A 77 -6.67 -4.03 -7.02
C ILE A 77 -7.88 -3.93 -7.93
N GLU A 78 -9.07 -3.89 -7.34
CA GLU A 78 -10.33 -3.80 -8.09
C GLU A 78 -10.88 -2.38 -8.05
N LYS A 79 -10.61 -1.64 -6.97
CA LYS A 79 -11.12 -0.30 -6.78
C LYS A 79 -10.20 0.54 -5.91
N THR A 80 -10.02 1.80 -6.29
CA THR A 80 -9.37 2.83 -5.49
C THR A 80 -10.35 3.97 -5.29
N GLU A 81 -10.70 4.25 -4.04
CA GLU A 81 -11.68 5.28 -3.67
C GLU A 81 -11.01 6.37 -2.82
N LEU A 82 -11.42 7.60 -3.05
CA LEU A 82 -10.90 8.76 -2.34
C LEU A 82 -12.00 9.37 -1.47
N VAL A 83 -11.61 9.73 -0.25
CA VAL A 83 -12.42 10.56 0.63
C VAL A 83 -11.57 11.77 1.02
N SER A 84 -11.97 12.93 0.52
CA SER A 84 -11.33 14.20 0.87
C SER A 84 -12.23 15.00 1.80
N ASN A 85 -11.63 15.60 2.83
CA ASN A 85 -12.29 16.61 3.65
C ASN A 85 -11.86 17.99 3.13
N ASP A 86 -12.81 18.86 2.87
CA ASP A 86 -12.57 20.20 2.32
C ASP A 86 -11.69 21.11 3.22
N SER A 87 -11.48 20.71 4.48
CA SER A 87 -10.74 21.47 5.48
C SER A 87 -9.32 20.99 5.76
N ASP A 88 -8.93 19.80 5.29
CA ASP A 88 -7.65 19.20 5.65
C ASP A 88 -6.79 18.93 4.41
N ALA A 89 -5.48 19.23 4.52
CA ALA A 89 -4.47 18.90 3.50
C ALA A 89 -4.26 17.38 3.33
N ALA A 90 -5.06 16.55 3.98
CA ALA A 90 -4.99 15.10 3.96
C ALA A 90 -6.12 14.48 3.13
N THR A 91 -5.79 13.50 2.31
CA THR A 91 -6.74 12.70 1.54
C THR A 91 -6.72 11.27 2.04
N VAL A 92 -7.90 10.71 2.31
CA VAL A 92 -8.03 9.29 2.62
C VAL A 92 -8.22 8.51 1.32
N VAL A 93 -7.41 7.47 1.12
CA VAL A 93 -7.46 6.60 -0.04
C VAL A 93 -7.78 5.18 0.44
N TYR A 94 -8.83 4.59 -0.10
CA TYR A 94 -9.14 3.18 0.10
C TYR A 94 -8.74 2.38 -1.14
N SER A 95 -7.99 1.30 -0.92
CA SER A 95 -7.70 0.29 -1.94
C SER A 95 -8.44 -0.98 -1.58
N LEU A 96 -9.27 -1.46 -2.50
CA LEU A 96 -10.11 -2.64 -2.31
C LEU A 96 -9.85 -3.65 -3.42
N GLY A 97 -9.98 -4.92 -3.08
CA GLY A 97 -9.84 -6.00 -4.04
C GLY A 97 -9.64 -7.35 -3.36
N THR A 98 -8.87 -8.19 -4.03
CA THR A 98 -8.59 -9.53 -3.54
C THR A 98 -7.10 -9.83 -3.51
N LEU A 99 -6.73 -10.75 -2.63
CA LEU A 99 -5.39 -11.33 -2.55
C LEU A 99 -5.35 -12.63 -3.31
N TYR A 100 -4.20 -12.93 -3.90
CA TYR A 100 -3.87 -14.21 -4.50
C TYR A 100 -2.39 -14.54 -4.25
N GLY A 101 -2.07 -15.82 -4.23
CA GLY A 101 -0.71 -16.24 -3.94
C GLY A 101 -0.61 -17.71 -3.59
N GLU A 102 0.37 -18.03 -2.77
CA GLU A 102 0.58 -19.37 -2.22
C GLU A 102 0.76 -19.31 -0.70
N TRP A 103 0.09 -20.25 -0.01
CA TRP A 103 0.33 -20.49 1.40
C TRP A 103 1.76 -21.01 1.63
N PRO A 104 2.26 -21.08 2.88
CA PRO A 104 3.62 -21.56 3.16
C PRO A 104 3.91 -22.98 2.64
N ASP A 105 2.90 -23.84 2.55
CA ASP A 105 3.01 -25.20 2.01
C ASP A 105 2.99 -25.27 0.47
N GLY A 106 2.86 -24.12 -0.21
CA GLY A 106 2.78 -24.02 -1.67
C GLY A 106 1.37 -24.17 -2.24
N THR A 107 0.34 -24.39 -1.42
CA THR A 107 -1.04 -24.43 -1.88
C THR A 107 -1.47 -23.07 -2.42
N PRO A 108 -1.94 -22.96 -3.68
CA PRO A 108 -2.39 -21.71 -4.23
C PRO A 108 -3.71 -21.24 -3.60
N PHE A 109 -3.88 -19.93 -3.48
CA PHE A 109 -5.13 -19.32 -3.05
C PHE A 109 -5.46 -18.08 -3.89
N LYS A 110 -6.74 -17.72 -3.92
CA LYS A 110 -7.24 -16.51 -4.55
C LYS A 110 -8.59 -16.11 -3.96
N GLY A 111 -8.93 -14.82 -4.07
CA GLY A 111 -10.25 -14.32 -3.69
C GLY A 111 -10.38 -13.91 -2.23
N ASN A 112 -9.31 -13.94 -1.43
CA ASN A 112 -9.32 -13.36 -0.09
C ASN A 112 -9.51 -11.86 -0.23
N ARG A 113 -10.60 -11.32 0.28
CA ARG A 113 -10.87 -9.89 0.18
C ARG A 113 -9.90 -9.10 1.04
N TYR A 114 -9.57 -7.90 0.59
CA TYR A 114 -8.85 -6.94 1.41
C TYR A 114 -9.48 -5.55 1.27
N VAL A 115 -9.30 -4.75 2.30
CA VAL A 115 -9.45 -3.31 2.27
C VAL A 115 -8.27 -2.69 3.02
N ASP A 116 -7.59 -1.77 2.36
CA ASP A 116 -6.54 -0.97 2.96
C ASP A 116 -6.98 0.49 2.95
N ARG A 117 -6.77 1.17 4.07
CA ARG A 117 -6.99 2.60 4.21
C ARG A 117 -5.63 3.30 4.32
N TYR A 118 -5.43 4.33 3.53
CA TYR A 118 -4.25 5.18 3.57
C TYR A 118 -4.65 6.62 3.84
N VAL A 119 -3.84 7.32 4.62
CA VAL A 119 -3.92 8.78 4.72
C VAL A 119 -2.70 9.36 3.99
N VAL A 120 -2.95 10.17 2.99
CA VAL A 120 -1.92 10.85 2.20
C VAL A 120 -1.95 12.33 2.54
N SER A 121 -0.84 12.86 3.00
CA SER A 121 -0.66 14.26 3.33
C SER A 121 0.68 14.76 2.80
N HIS A 122 0.67 15.91 2.13
CA HIS A 122 1.87 16.52 1.54
C HIS A 122 2.68 15.55 0.65
N GLY A 123 1.99 14.72 -0.12
CA GLY A 123 2.61 13.77 -1.04
C GLY A 123 3.25 12.54 -0.39
N LEU A 124 2.93 12.26 0.88
CA LEU A 124 3.43 11.11 1.62
C LEU A 124 2.29 10.36 2.30
N ILE A 125 2.42 9.04 2.38
CA ILE A 125 1.53 8.20 3.19
C ILE A 125 1.93 8.38 4.66
N THR A 126 0.98 8.82 5.49
CA THR A 126 1.20 9.09 6.92
C THR A 126 0.55 8.05 7.82
N GLU A 127 -0.49 7.36 7.31
CA GLU A 127 -1.19 6.30 8.03
C GLU A 127 -1.57 5.18 7.08
N MET A 128 -1.55 3.96 7.60
CA MET A 128 -2.07 2.77 6.94
C MET A 128 -2.87 1.93 7.93
N ASP A 129 -4.06 1.51 7.52
CA ASP A 129 -4.83 0.48 8.18
C ASP A 129 -5.10 -0.64 7.18
N VAL A 130 -4.83 -1.89 7.56
CA VAL A 130 -4.87 -3.05 6.66
C VAL A 130 -5.76 -4.14 7.22
N TRP A 131 -6.75 -4.56 6.44
CA TRP A 131 -7.66 -5.67 6.75
C TRP A 131 -7.72 -6.66 5.59
N ASN A 132 -7.80 -7.94 5.90
CA ASN A 132 -8.06 -8.96 4.90
C ASN A 132 -8.62 -10.24 5.53
N ASP A 133 -9.22 -11.10 4.68
CA ASP A 133 -9.86 -12.36 5.07
C ASP A 133 -8.86 -13.52 5.25
N SER A 134 -7.55 -13.31 5.19
CA SER A 134 -6.59 -14.44 5.19
C SER A 134 -6.63 -15.26 6.48
N ALA A 135 -6.90 -14.63 7.62
CA ALA A 135 -7.02 -15.36 8.88
C ALA A 135 -8.22 -16.33 8.87
N GLU A 136 -9.35 -15.94 8.28
CA GLU A 136 -10.53 -16.80 8.12
C GLU A 136 -10.18 -18.04 7.29
N TRP A 137 -9.50 -17.86 6.15
CA TRP A 137 -9.08 -18.97 5.31
C TRP A 137 -8.08 -19.90 6.01
N LEU A 138 -7.14 -19.33 6.77
CA LEU A 138 -6.19 -20.13 7.54
C LEU A 138 -6.88 -20.93 8.65
N MET A 139 -7.93 -20.39 9.28
CA MET A 139 -8.73 -21.11 10.27
C MET A 139 -9.50 -22.27 9.63
N VAL A 140 -10.02 -22.10 8.41
CA VAL A 140 -10.65 -23.18 7.65
C VAL A 140 -9.65 -24.30 7.34
N LEU A 141 -8.46 -23.93 6.84
CA LEU A 141 -7.39 -24.89 6.52
C LEU A 141 -6.91 -25.64 7.77
N ALA A 142 -6.91 -24.98 8.93
CA ALA A 142 -6.57 -25.59 10.21
C ALA A 142 -7.71 -26.44 10.81
N GLY A 143 -8.88 -26.49 10.16
CA GLY A 143 -10.05 -27.23 10.63
C GLY A 143 -10.77 -26.63 11.84
N LEU A 144 -10.47 -25.36 12.16
CA LEU A 144 -11.05 -24.67 13.30
C LEU A 144 -12.46 -24.12 13.01
N VAL A 145 -12.74 -23.78 11.77
CA VAL A 145 -14.05 -23.28 11.32
C VAL A 145 -14.41 -23.93 9.97
N LYS A 146 -15.71 -23.95 9.67
CA LYS A 146 -16.25 -24.31 8.35
C LYS A 146 -16.86 -23.06 7.72
N LEU A 147 -16.61 -22.86 6.43
CA LEU A 147 -17.30 -21.86 5.61
C LEU A 147 -18.53 -22.46 4.95
#